data_4773572a5a170a99bb49b5b5c84f46b8
#
_entry.id   4773572a5a170a99bb49b5b5c84f46b8
#
_cell.length_a   1.000
_cell.length_b   1.000
_cell.length_c   1.000
_cell.angle_alpha   90.00
_cell.angle_beta   90.00
_cell.angle_gamma   90.00
#
_symmetry.space_group_name_H-M   'P 1'
#
loop_
_entity.id
_entity.type
_entity.pdbx_description
1 polymer ?
#
loop_
_entity_poly.entity_id
_entity_poly.type
_entity_poly.pdbx_seq_one_letter_code
_entity_poly.pdbx_strand_id
1 'polypeptide(L)'
;NGMPFETKSGDVIDAHIYPGPYSPEPTAERAAVLGEFGGLSLPVEGHKWSPNVWGHKKAADLKALTAEYEQLLAKTWELKDKPGLSGAIYTQLTDVESEGNGLVTYDREVIKLDLERAKAANTGKPPGQP
;
A
#
# COMPACT_ATOMS: atom_id res chain seq x y z
N ASN A 1 -8.94 -5.79 7.27
CA ASN A 1 -9.25 -6.64 8.41
C ASN A 1 -8.27 -7.79 8.56
N GLY A 2 -7.01 -7.51 8.30
CA GLY A 2 -5.97 -8.49 8.36
C GLY A 2 -5.99 -9.27 9.65
N MET A 3 -6.03 -10.55 9.49
CA MET A 3 -5.92 -11.53 10.54
C MET A 3 -7.26 -11.89 11.19
N PRO A 4 -7.47 -13.05 11.49
CA PRO A 4 -6.51 -13.98 12.06
C PRO A 4 -6.93 -15.43 11.91
N PHE A 5 -7.25 -15.83 10.76
CA PHE A 5 -7.47 -17.25 10.58
C PHE A 5 -6.26 -17.83 9.88
N GLU A 6 -5.18 -18.02 10.64
CA GLU A 6 -4.11 -18.85 10.17
C GLU A 6 -4.64 -20.25 9.92
N THR A 7 -5.08 -20.49 8.70
CA THR A 7 -5.29 -21.85 8.24
C THR A 7 -3.92 -22.48 8.05
N LYS A 8 -3.68 -23.63 8.65
CA LYS A 8 -2.42 -24.37 8.46
C LYS A 8 -2.32 -25.02 7.07
N SER A 9 -2.91 -24.36 6.05
CA SER A 9 -3.00 -24.85 4.67
C SER A 9 -2.55 -23.77 3.70
N GLY A 10 -2.06 -24.18 2.52
CA GLY A 10 -1.53 -23.29 1.50
C GLY A 10 -0.06 -22.94 1.69
N ASP A 11 0.53 -22.30 0.69
CA ASP A 11 1.96 -22.03 0.57
C ASP A 11 2.37 -20.65 1.11
N VAL A 12 1.39 -19.86 1.54
CA VAL A 12 1.57 -18.46 1.96
C VAL A 12 0.98 -18.22 3.34
N ILE A 13 1.68 -17.42 4.15
CA ILE A 13 1.13 -16.78 5.35
C ILE A 13 0.82 -15.35 4.95
N ASP A 14 -0.47 -15.03 4.84
CA ASP A 14 -0.93 -13.73 4.39
C ASP A 14 -1.31 -12.81 5.54
N ALA A 15 -0.96 -11.52 5.41
CA ALA A 15 -1.34 -10.47 6.35
C ALA A 15 -1.95 -9.26 5.61
N HIS A 16 -2.97 -8.65 6.19
CA HIS A 16 -3.60 -7.41 5.74
C HIS A 16 -3.51 -6.37 6.86
N ILE A 17 -2.68 -5.36 6.73
CA ILE A 17 -2.42 -4.36 7.78
C ILE A 17 -2.42 -2.94 7.20
N TYR A 18 -3.24 -2.07 7.77
CA TYR A 18 -3.38 -0.68 7.34
C TYR A 18 -2.99 0.33 8.42
N PRO A 19 -2.16 1.34 8.08
CA PRO A 19 -1.46 1.49 6.81
C PRO A 19 -0.28 0.54 6.64
N GLY A 20 0.14 -0.18 7.68
CA GLY A 20 1.30 -1.07 7.66
C GLY A 20 2.63 -0.31 7.55
N PRO A 21 3.69 -0.93 6.94
CA PRO A 21 3.72 -2.34 6.58
C PRO A 21 3.99 -3.28 7.77
N TYR A 22 3.82 -4.55 7.53
CA TYR A 22 4.10 -5.64 8.49
C TYR A 22 4.55 -6.90 7.74
N SER A 23 5.29 -7.76 8.36
CA SER A 23 5.58 -9.09 7.83
C SER A 23 5.26 -10.16 8.87
N PRO A 24 4.45 -11.17 8.53
CA PRO A 24 4.43 -12.38 9.35
C PRO A 24 5.80 -13.08 9.28
N GLU A 25 6.08 -13.92 10.25
CA GLU A 25 7.29 -14.75 10.22
C GLU A 25 7.13 -15.86 9.18
N PRO A 26 8.05 -15.99 8.21
CA PRO A 26 8.01 -17.11 7.27
C PRO A 26 8.33 -18.44 7.99
N THR A 27 7.88 -19.54 7.40
CA THR A 27 8.25 -20.90 7.87
C THR A 27 9.07 -21.62 6.80
N ALA A 28 9.53 -22.84 7.12
CA ALA A 28 10.24 -23.67 6.14
C ALA A 28 9.35 -24.05 4.94
N GLU A 29 8.03 -24.08 5.13
CA GLU A 29 7.05 -24.51 4.12
C GLU A 29 6.23 -23.39 3.53
N ARG A 30 6.21 -22.19 4.17
CA ARG A 30 5.28 -21.11 3.77
C ARG A 30 6.00 -19.77 3.70
N ALA A 31 5.79 -19.08 2.58
CA ALA A 31 6.27 -17.71 2.37
C ALA A 31 5.45 -16.67 3.15
N ALA A 32 6.09 -15.64 3.67
CA ALA A 32 5.41 -14.48 4.26
C ALA A 32 4.99 -13.50 3.17
N VAL A 33 3.73 -13.11 3.16
CA VAL A 33 3.18 -12.13 2.21
C VAL A 33 2.36 -11.08 2.95
N LEU A 34 2.55 -9.83 2.59
CA LEU A 34 1.69 -8.71 2.99
C LEU A 34 0.70 -8.47 1.86
N GLY A 35 -0.44 -9.19 1.89
CA GLY A 35 -1.44 -9.21 0.82
C GLY A 35 -2.18 -7.90 0.65
N GLU A 36 -2.25 -7.08 1.74
CA GLU A 36 -2.78 -5.73 1.64
C GLU A 36 -2.08 -4.80 2.63
N PHE A 37 -1.68 -3.61 2.16
CA PHE A 37 -1.18 -2.52 3.01
C PHE A 37 -1.36 -1.17 2.33
N GLY A 38 -1.11 -0.07 3.04
CA GLY A 38 -1.22 1.29 2.52
C GLY A 38 -2.56 1.92 2.82
N GLY A 39 -3.49 1.91 1.89
CA GLY A 39 -4.80 2.52 2.08
C GLY A 39 -4.75 4.03 2.28
N LEU A 40 -3.73 4.71 1.73
CA LEU A 40 -3.59 6.16 1.82
C LEU A 40 -4.66 6.83 0.95
N SER A 41 -5.53 7.61 1.57
CA SER A 41 -6.68 8.24 0.91
C SER A 41 -6.42 9.72 0.64
N LEU A 42 -6.68 10.13 -0.59
CA LEU A 42 -6.72 11.53 -1.00
C LEU A 42 -7.85 11.73 -2.00
N PRO A 43 -9.06 12.17 -1.56
CA PRO A 43 -10.13 12.53 -2.47
C PRO A 43 -9.75 13.74 -3.32
N VAL A 44 -9.91 13.64 -4.63
CA VAL A 44 -9.69 14.73 -5.59
C VAL A 44 -11.03 15.27 -6.04
N GLU A 45 -11.28 16.57 -5.82
CA GLU A 45 -12.56 17.18 -6.17
C GLU A 45 -12.79 17.13 -7.69
N GLY A 46 -14.01 16.81 -8.10
CA GLY A 46 -14.37 16.59 -9.51
C GLY A 46 -14.06 15.17 -10.02
N HIS A 47 -13.28 14.37 -9.28
CA HIS A 47 -12.83 13.02 -9.65
C HIS A 47 -13.20 11.98 -8.61
N LYS A 48 -14.37 12.13 -7.99
CA LYS A 48 -14.90 11.21 -6.98
C LYS A 48 -16.11 10.46 -7.52
N TRP A 49 -16.17 9.15 -7.28
CA TRP A 49 -17.38 8.37 -7.57
C TRP A 49 -18.58 8.83 -6.74
N SER A 50 -18.34 9.16 -5.47
CA SER A 50 -19.34 9.55 -4.49
C SER A 50 -18.86 10.76 -3.67
N PRO A 51 -19.77 11.62 -3.18
CA PRO A 51 -19.39 12.68 -2.25
C PRO A 51 -18.80 12.10 -0.94
N ASN A 52 -19.20 10.90 -0.55
CA ASN A 52 -18.73 10.23 0.66
C ASN A 52 -17.60 9.27 0.29
N VAL A 53 -16.36 9.76 0.40
CA VAL A 53 -15.16 8.96 0.14
C VAL A 53 -14.52 8.56 1.48
N TRP A 54 -14.09 7.31 1.59
CA TRP A 54 -13.37 6.78 2.73
C TRP A 54 -12.02 6.18 2.33
N GLY A 55 -11.18 5.90 3.31
CA GLY A 55 -9.89 5.22 3.17
C GLY A 55 -9.26 5.02 4.53
N HIS A 56 -8.24 4.19 4.63
CA HIS A 56 -7.67 3.80 5.93
C HIS A 56 -6.89 4.92 6.59
N LYS A 57 -6.16 5.72 5.82
CA LYS A 57 -5.42 6.88 6.31
C LYS A 57 -5.51 8.03 5.33
N LYS A 58 -6.01 9.18 5.77
CA LYS A 58 -6.13 10.38 4.94
C LYS A 58 -4.79 11.11 4.84
N ALA A 59 -4.32 11.33 3.61
CA ALA A 59 -3.22 12.23 3.31
C ALA A 59 -3.71 13.70 3.27
N ALA A 60 -2.84 14.63 3.60
CA ALA A 60 -3.17 16.05 3.61
C ALA A 60 -3.26 16.64 2.18
N ASP A 61 -2.36 16.22 1.32
CA ASP A 61 -2.23 16.67 -0.06
C ASP A 61 -1.41 15.65 -0.90
N LEU A 62 -1.20 15.94 -2.19
CA LEU A 62 -0.42 15.10 -3.11
C LEU A 62 1.02 14.89 -2.66
N LYS A 63 1.64 15.93 -2.09
CA LYS A 63 3.01 15.87 -1.61
C LYS A 63 3.12 14.97 -0.37
N ALA A 64 2.18 15.10 0.55
CA ALA A 64 2.10 14.25 1.74
C ALA A 64 1.82 12.80 1.35
N LEU A 65 0.90 12.54 0.42
CA LEU A 65 0.61 11.20 -0.07
C LEU A 65 1.85 10.54 -0.67
N THR A 66 2.59 11.26 -1.52
CA THR A 66 3.84 10.76 -2.11
C THR A 66 4.87 10.42 -1.03
N ALA A 67 5.08 11.33 -0.07
CA ALA A 67 6.05 11.11 1.00
C ALA A 67 5.68 9.94 1.91
N GLU A 68 4.40 9.76 2.24
CA GLU A 68 3.91 8.63 3.02
C GLU A 68 4.04 7.32 2.26
N TYR A 69 3.73 7.31 0.96
CA TYR A 69 3.93 6.16 0.09
C TYR A 69 5.39 5.70 0.09
N GLU A 70 6.34 6.62 -0.13
CA GLU A 70 7.78 6.31 -0.08
C GLU A 70 8.21 5.71 1.25
N GLN A 71 7.73 6.26 2.37
CA GLN A 71 8.05 5.74 3.70
C GLN A 71 7.52 4.32 3.92
N LEU A 72 6.31 4.03 3.44
CA LEU A 72 5.74 2.69 3.50
C LEU A 72 6.56 1.70 2.67
N LEU A 73 6.93 2.09 1.45
CA LEU A 73 7.73 1.23 0.56
C LEU A 73 9.14 0.99 1.13
N ALA A 74 9.80 2.03 1.65
CA ALA A 74 11.11 1.88 2.28
C ALA A 74 11.09 0.83 3.41
N LYS A 75 10.10 0.93 4.31
CA LYS A 75 9.91 -0.07 5.38
C LYS A 75 9.56 -1.46 4.84
N THR A 76 8.81 -1.54 3.75
CA THR A 76 8.48 -2.82 3.09
C THR A 76 9.75 -3.49 2.56
N TRP A 77 10.68 -2.73 1.99
CA TRP A 77 11.97 -3.24 1.55
C TRP A 77 12.84 -3.73 2.71
N GLU A 78 12.82 -3.05 3.87
CA GLU A 78 13.50 -3.53 5.08
C GLU A 78 12.96 -4.90 5.54
N LEU A 79 11.63 -5.09 5.46
CA LEU A 79 10.97 -6.34 5.84
C LEU A 79 11.33 -7.53 4.91
N LYS A 80 11.74 -7.26 3.68
CA LYS A 80 12.28 -8.28 2.76
C LYS A 80 13.53 -8.93 3.35
N ASP A 81 14.43 -8.15 3.94
CA ASP A 81 15.67 -8.65 4.48
C ASP A 81 15.46 -9.31 5.85
N LYS A 82 14.55 -8.76 6.66
CA LYS A 82 14.22 -9.32 7.97
C LYS A 82 12.78 -8.90 8.36
N PRO A 83 11.88 -9.88 8.63
CA PRO A 83 12.09 -11.34 8.81
C PRO A 83 12.14 -12.15 7.50
N GLY A 84 11.95 -11.57 6.33
CA GLY A 84 11.99 -12.28 5.05
C GLY A 84 10.65 -12.22 4.31
N LEU A 85 10.06 -11.01 4.22
CA LEU A 85 8.85 -10.76 3.45
C LEU A 85 9.09 -11.11 1.97
N SER A 86 8.29 -12.02 1.44
CA SER A 86 8.43 -12.53 0.07
C SER A 86 7.60 -11.75 -0.96
N GLY A 87 6.57 -11.04 -0.53
CA GLY A 87 5.72 -10.23 -1.39
C GLY A 87 4.90 -9.23 -0.61
N ALA A 88 4.58 -8.09 -1.26
CA ALA A 88 3.71 -7.06 -0.69
C ALA A 88 2.83 -6.43 -1.77
N ILE A 89 1.56 -6.21 -1.46
CA ILE A 89 0.57 -5.65 -2.39
C ILE A 89 0.01 -4.37 -1.79
N TYR A 90 0.32 -3.25 -2.44
CA TYR A 90 -0.23 -1.96 -2.02
C TYR A 90 -1.70 -1.83 -2.41
N THR A 91 -2.52 -1.42 -1.48
CA THR A 91 -3.95 -1.15 -1.66
C THR A 91 -4.17 0.36 -1.70
N GLN A 92 -4.51 0.94 -2.89
CA GLN A 92 -4.74 0.21 -4.15
C GLN A 92 -4.31 1.05 -5.37
N LEU A 93 -4.39 0.49 -6.56
CA LEU A 93 -3.96 1.20 -7.77
C LEU A 93 -4.92 2.35 -8.15
N THR A 94 -6.23 2.10 -8.18
CA THR A 94 -7.25 3.11 -8.48
C THR A 94 -8.25 3.20 -7.34
N ASP A 95 -8.88 4.36 -7.17
CA ASP A 95 -10.09 4.44 -6.35
C ASP A 95 -11.15 3.47 -6.88
N VAL A 96 -11.89 2.85 -5.98
CA VAL A 96 -12.98 1.93 -6.32
C VAL A 96 -14.25 2.41 -5.62
N GLU A 97 -15.21 2.90 -6.39
CA GLU A 97 -16.45 3.48 -5.87
C GLU A 97 -16.19 4.54 -4.77
N SER A 98 -16.66 4.33 -3.56
CA SER A 98 -16.45 5.23 -2.42
C SER A 98 -15.11 5.04 -1.70
N GLU A 99 -14.33 4.02 -2.05
CA GLU A 99 -13.02 3.77 -1.47
C GLU A 99 -11.94 4.59 -2.21
N GLY A 100 -11.52 5.70 -1.61
CA GLY A 100 -10.67 6.71 -2.23
C GLY A 100 -9.18 6.61 -1.86
N ASN A 101 -8.66 5.42 -1.67
CA ASN A 101 -7.26 5.14 -1.34
C ASN A 101 -6.43 4.61 -2.51
N GLY A 102 -6.91 4.81 -3.74
CA GLY A 102 -6.13 4.55 -4.94
C GLY A 102 -5.00 5.56 -5.13
N LEU A 103 -3.98 5.15 -5.86
CA LEU A 103 -2.91 6.05 -6.35
C LEU A 103 -3.37 6.87 -7.57
N VAL A 104 -4.49 6.46 -8.17
CA VAL A 104 -5.14 7.11 -9.31
C VAL A 104 -6.64 7.25 -8.99
N THR A 105 -7.28 8.31 -9.46
CA THR A 105 -8.71 8.52 -9.28
C THR A 105 -9.54 7.42 -9.98
N TYR A 106 -10.81 7.25 -9.58
CA TYR A 106 -11.70 6.19 -10.11
C TYR A 106 -11.90 6.28 -11.62
N ASP A 107 -11.95 7.51 -12.17
CA ASP A 107 -12.07 7.79 -13.61
C ASP A 107 -10.73 7.70 -14.36
N ARG A 108 -9.62 7.51 -13.62
CA ARG A 108 -8.24 7.41 -14.10
C ARG A 108 -7.68 8.70 -14.73
N GLU A 109 -8.32 9.82 -14.49
CA GLU A 109 -7.91 11.12 -15.05
C GLU A 109 -6.76 11.77 -14.24
N VAL A 110 -6.67 11.49 -12.92
CA VAL A 110 -5.68 12.11 -12.03
C VAL A 110 -4.81 11.06 -11.32
N ILE A 111 -3.51 11.19 -11.52
CA ILE A 111 -2.51 10.46 -10.74
C ILE A 111 -2.23 11.25 -9.46
N LYS A 112 -2.41 10.61 -8.29
CA LYS A 112 -2.39 11.27 -6.98
C LYS A 112 -1.02 11.29 -6.31
N LEU A 113 0.06 11.03 -7.04
CA LEU A 113 1.43 11.04 -6.51
C LEU A 113 2.44 11.40 -7.58
N ASP A 114 3.66 11.70 -7.15
CA ASP A 114 4.80 11.90 -8.06
C ASP A 114 5.27 10.54 -8.61
N LEU A 115 5.16 10.36 -9.93
CA LEU A 115 5.45 9.09 -10.59
C LEU A 115 6.93 8.69 -10.51
N GLU A 116 7.87 9.63 -10.64
CA GLU A 116 9.29 9.30 -10.61
C GLU A 116 9.71 8.88 -9.19
N ARG A 117 9.18 9.56 -8.20
CA ARG A 117 9.40 9.19 -6.80
C ARG A 117 8.75 7.84 -6.46
N ALA A 118 7.53 7.60 -6.92
CA ALA A 118 6.86 6.30 -6.74
C ALA A 118 7.63 5.16 -7.41
N LYS A 119 8.11 5.38 -8.64
CA LYS A 119 8.95 4.41 -9.35
C LYS A 119 10.25 4.13 -8.60
N ALA A 120 10.91 5.16 -8.07
CA ALA A 120 12.10 5.01 -7.25
C ALA A 120 11.81 4.17 -5.98
N ALA A 121 10.75 4.49 -5.25
CA ALA A 121 10.32 3.75 -4.06
C ALA A 121 10.03 2.27 -4.39
N ASN A 122 9.35 1.98 -5.50
CA ASN A 122 9.06 0.61 -5.95
C ASN A 122 10.33 -0.19 -6.30
N THR A 123 11.43 0.47 -6.59
CA THR A 123 12.73 -0.17 -6.86
C THR A 123 13.67 -0.18 -5.64
N GLY A 124 13.18 0.19 -4.48
CA GLY A 124 13.93 0.15 -3.22
C GLY A 124 14.86 1.34 -3.01
N LYS A 125 14.72 2.42 -3.77
CA LYS A 125 15.49 3.65 -3.51
C LYS A 125 14.99 4.35 -2.23
N PRO A 126 15.87 5.02 -1.49
CA PRO A 126 15.48 5.78 -0.31
C PRO A 126 14.46 6.90 -0.62
N PRO A 127 13.59 7.25 0.34
CA PRO A 127 12.64 8.35 0.18
C PRO A 127 13.29 9.66 -0.24
N GLY A 128 12.62 10.38 -1.16
CA GLY A 128 13.09 11.67 -1.67
C GLY A 128 14.16 11.61 -2.76
N GLN A 129 14.53 10.41 -3.21
CA GLN A 129 15.43 10.23 -4.36
C GLN A 129 14.65 9.81 -5.61
N PRO A 130 14.90 10.43 -6.76
CA PRO A 130 14.29 10.02 -8.03
C PRO A 130 14.89 8.70 -8.59
#